data_349e3f30de4df6f042d7d5c0723786a8
#
_entry.id   349e3f30de4df6f042d7d5c0723786a8
#
_cell.length_a   1.000
_cell.length_b   1.000
_cell.length_c   1.000
_cell.angle_alpha   90.00
_cell.angle_beta   90.00
_cell.angle_gamma   90.00
#
_symmetry.space_group_name_H-M   'P 1'
#
loop_
_entity.id
_entity.type
_entity.pdbx_description
1 polymer ?
#
loop_
_entity_poly.entity_id
_entity_poly.type
_entity_poly.pdbx_seq_one_letter_code
_entity_poly.pdbx_strand_id
1 'polypeptide(L)'
;MTPQRALFRKLYIECSQLLSTYDFLDKEEIPYPFAYIGESIGRDYQNNDLYGELNQTIHIYAERHQTSIVDTKISQLRNVMSELTEAFGYNVRLQDLQFTNIPDNTGVQPLQHVVVECLFTYTKKER
;
A
#
# COMPACT_ATOMS: atom_id res chain seq x y z
N MET A 1 12.74 -14.75 -2.80
CA MET A 1 11.45 -14.05 -2.69
C MET A 1 11.18 -13.36 -4.02
N THR A 2 9.96 -13.36 -4.50
CA THR A 2 9.60 -12.65 -5.73
C THR A 2 9.64 -11.14 -5.52
N PRO A 3 9.82 -10.34 -6.59
CA PRO A 3 9.75 -8.87 -6.46
C PRO A 3 8.43 -8.41 -5.87
N GLN A 4 7.34 -9.05 -6.26
CA GLN A 4 5.99 -8.72 -5.80
C GLN A 4 5.86 -8.96 -4.29
N ARG A 5 6.34 -10.09 -3.79
CA ARG A 5 6.32 -10.41 -2.37
C ARG A 5 7.25 -9.47 -1.57
N ALA A 6 8.41 -9.15 -2.14
CA ALA A 6 9.37 -8.25 -1.50
C ALA A 6 8.77 -6.87 -1.26
N LEU A 7 8.14 -6.29 -2.28
CA LEU A 7 7.48 -4.99 -2.15
C LEU A 7 6.30 -5.06 -1.18
N PHE A 8 5.49 -6.12 -1.26
CA PHE A 8 4.36 -6.31 -0.34
C PHE A 8 4.83 -6.27 1.11
N ARG A 9 5.85 -7.04 1.44
CA ARG A 9 6.39 -7.09 2.82
C ARG A 9 6.96 -5.75 3.25
N LYS A 10 7.68 -5.08 2.38
CA LYS A 10 8.27 -3.79 2.71
C LYS A 10 7.19 -2.75 2.97
N LEU A 11 6.17 -2.69 2.14
CA LEU A 11 5.06 -1.76 2.35
C LEU A 11 4.26 -2.11 3.60
N TYR A 12 4.10 -3.40 3.90
CA TYR A 12 3.45 -3.83 5.14
C TYR A 12 4.19 -3.30 6.36
N ILE A 13 5.51 -3.45 6.38
CA ILE A 13 6.34 -2.97 7.49
C ILE A 13 6.22 -1.46 7.64
N GLU A 14 6.34 -0.72 6.54
CA GLU A 14 6.30 0.74 6.56
C GLU A 14 4.91 1.26 6.97
N CYS A 15 3.85 0.68 6.42
CA CYS A 15 2.48 1.06 6.80
C CYS A 15 2.20 0.77 8.27
N SER A 16 2.71 -0.34 8.79
CA SER A 16 2.49 -0.74 10.19
C SER A 16 3.08 0.26 11.18
N GLN A 17 4.05 1.06 10.76
CA GLN A 17 4.62 2.12 11.59
C GLN A 17 3.74 3.36 11.64
N LEU A 18 2.82 3.50 10.70
CA LEU A 18 1.94 4.67 10.58
C LEU A 18 0.55 4.42 11.14
N LEU A 19 -0.01 3.25 10.89
CA LEU A 19 -1.35 2.89 11.37
C LEU A 19 -1.48 1.36 11.41
N SER A 20 -2.53 0.87 12.08
CA SER A 20 -2.81 -0.55 12.15
C SER A 20 -2.97 -1.10 10.73
N THR A 21 -2.19 -2.12 10.39
CA THR A 21 -2.11 -2.64 9.03
C THR A 21 -2.31 -4.14 9.04
N TYR A 22 -3.07 -4.63 8.06
CA TYR A 22 -3.45 -6.02 7.92
C TYR A 22 -3.18 -6.50 6.51
N ASP A 23 -2.86 -7.78 6.36
CA ASP A 23 -2.71 -8.43 5.05
C ASP A 23 -3.92 -9.32 4.71
N PHE A 24 -4.83 -9.46 5.64
CA PHE A 24 -6.13 -10.08 5.43
C PHE A 24 -7.14 -9.44 6.41
N LEU A 25 -8.42 -9.51 6.05
CA LEU A 25 -9.48 -8.99 6.91
C LEU A 25 -10.19 -10.14 7.58
N ASP A 26 -10.16 -10.14 8.91
CA ASP A 26 -10.89 -11.10 9.72
C ASP A 26 -12.37 -10.67 9.84
N LYS A 27 -13.22 -11.60 10.24
CA LYS A 27 -14.63 -11.32 10.52
C LYS A 27 -14.82 -10.51 11.80
N GLU A 28 -13.81 -10.45 12.66
CA GLU A 28 -13.86 -9.65 13.86
C GLU A 28 -13.84 -8.16 13.53
N GLU A 29 -14.46 -7.37 14.41
CA GLU A 29 -14.49 -5.93 14.26
C GLU A 29 -13.08 -5.34 14.43
N ILE A 30 -12.63 -4.60 13.42
CA ILE A 30 -11.32 -3.96 13.42
C ILE A 30 -11.52 -2.47 13.69
N PRO A 31 -10.81 -1.91 14.70
CA PRO A 31 -10.93 -0.48 15.00
C PRO A 31 -10.43 0.41 13.86
N TYR A 32 -11.16 1.46 13.56
CA TYR A 32 -10.79 2.46 12.56
C TYR A 32 -9.87 3.53 13.16
N PRO A 33 -8.94 4.13 12.39
CA PRO A 33 -8.62 3.79 11.01
C PRO A 33 -7.66 2.61 10.93
N PHE A 34 -7.70 1.90 9.82
CA PHE A 34 -6.74 0.82 9.56
C PHE A 34 -6.43 0.73 8.07
N ALA A 35 -5.29 0.12 7.76
CA ALA A 35 -4.88 -0.15 6.39
C ALA A 35 -4.92 -1.65 6.10
N TYR A 36 -5.26 -1.98 4.88
CA TYR A 36 -5.23 -3.35 4.37
C TYR A 36 -4.39 -3.36 3.10
N ILE A 37 -3.30 -4.14 3.12
CA ILE A 37 -2.47 -4.32 1.93
C ILE A 37 -3.13 -5.39 1.10
N GLY A 38 -3.66 -5.00 -0.04
CA GLY A 38 -4.52 -5.85 -0.83
C GLY A 38 -3.88 -6.43 -2.07
N GLU A 39 -4.58 -6.29 -3.18
CA GLU A 39 -4.21 -6.86 -4.46
C GLU A 39 -2.96 -6.20 -5.06
N SER A 40 -2.20 -6.99 -5.82
CA SER A 40 -1.04 -6.48 -6.53
C SER A 40 -0.94 -7.08 -7.92
N ILE A 41 -0.34 -6.33 -8.84
CA ILE A 41 -0.06 -6.77 -10.19
C ILE A 41 1.43 -6.60 -10.41
N GLY A 42 2.11 -7.71 -10.73
CA GLY A 42 3.53 -7.68 -11.07
C GLY A 42 3.72 -7.92 -12.56
N ARG A 43 4.69 -7.24 -13.14
CA ARG A 43 5.02 -7.38 -14.55
C ARG A 43 6.52 -7.37 -14.72
N ASP A 44 7.08 -8.52 -15.09
CA ASP A 44 8.49 -8.65 -15.41
C ASP A 44 8.71 -8.22 -16.87
N TYR A 45 9.69 -7.34 -17.09
CA TYR A 45 10.04 -6.95 -18.45
C TYR A 45 10.90 -8.03 -19.08
N GLN A 46 10.73 -8.27 -20.38
CA GLN A 46 11.47 -9.26 -21.14
C GLN A 46 11.40 -10.67 -20.55
N ASN A 47 10.31 -10.96 -19.84
CA ASN A 47 10.02 -12.28 -19.32
C ASN A 47 11.10 -12.82 -18.37
N ASN A 48 11.68 -11.94 -17.54
CA ASN A 48 12.66 -12.31 -16.53
C ASN A 48 12.41 -11.52 -15.25
N ASP A 49 13.01 -11.95 -14.13
CA ASP A 49 12.82 -11.32 -12.83
C ASP A 49 13.88 -10.25 -12.49
N LEU A 50 14.64 -9.79 -13.47
CA LEU A 50 15.71 -8.82 -13.24
C LEU A 50 15.21 -7.39 -13.13
N TYR A 51 14.14 -7.05 -13.84
CA TYR A 51 13.55 -5.72 -13.79
C TYR A 51 12.10 -5.76 -14.30
N GLY A 52 11.32 -4.80 -13.85
CA GLY A 52 9.92 -4.70 -14.24
C GLY A 52 9.18 -3.66 -13.42
N GLU A 53 7.87 -3.85 -13.30
CA GLU A 53 7.03 -2.96 -12.52
C GLU A 53 6.06 -3.74 -11.64
N LEU A 54 5.67 -3.11 -10.54
CA LEU A 54 4.78 -3.67 -9.53
C LEU A 54 3.73 -2.61 -9.19
N ASN A 55 2.47 -3.00 -9.26
CA ASN A 55 1.37 -2.16 -8.83
C ASN A 55 0.78 -2.78 -7.58
N GLN A 56 0.88 -2.07 -6.45
CA GLN A 56 0.35 -2.54 -5.17
C GLN A 56 -0.80 -1.65 -4.74
N THR A 57 -1.91 -2.26 -4.36
CA THR A 57 -3.07 -1.54 -3.84
C THR A 57 -3.07 -1.61 -2.32
N ILE A 58 -3.27 -0.45 -1.69
CA ILE A 58 -3.41 -0.32 -0.24
C ILE A 58 -4.77 0.31 0.00
N HIS A 59 -5.57 -0.32 0.85
CA HIS A 59 -6.88 0.19 1.25
C HIS A 59 -6.79 0.79 2.64
N ILE A 60 -7.35 1.98 2.83
CA ILE A 60 -7.44 2.61 4.13
C ILE A 60 -8.92 2.80 4.44
N TYR A 61 -9.35 2.26 5.58
CA TYR A 61 -10.73 2.35 6.04
C TYR A 61 -10.79 3.22 7.28
N ALA A 62 -11.76 4.12 7.33
CA ALA A 62 -11.90 5.06 8.45
C ALA A 62 -13.35 5.50 8.59
N GLU A 63 -13.66 6.07 9.75
CA GLU A 63 -14.93 6.75 9.96
C GLU A 63 -14.86 8.14 9.33
N ARG A 64 -16.01 8.68 8.91
CA ARG A 64 -16.07 9.98 8.25
C ARG A 64 -15.45 11.12 9.05
N HIS A 65 -15.61 11.10 10.36
CA HIS A 65 -15.07 12.14 11.22
C HIS A 65 -13.54 12.07 11.39
N GLN A 66 -12.91 11.00 10.91
CA GLN A 66 -11.46 10.79 11.00
C GLN A 66 -10.70 11.32 9.78
N THR A 67 -11.32 12.21 9.00
CA THR A 67 -10.73 12.74 7.76
C THR A 67 -9.35 13.38 7.99
N SER A 68 -9.18 14.16 9.05
CA SER A 68 -7.89 14.81 9.35
C SER A 68 -6.80 13.79 9.68
N ILE A 69 -7.16 12.74 10.43
CA ILE A 69 -6.22 11.66 10.78
C ILE A 69 -5.79 10.92 9.52
N VAL A 70 -6.76 10.57 8.68
CA VAL A 70 -6.51 9.86 7.41
C VAL A 70 -5.62 10.68 6.49
N ASP A 71 -5.91 11.97 6.35
CA ASP A 71 -5.11 12.87 5.52
C ASP A 71 -3.66 12.93 5.99
N THR A 72 -3.44 13.03 7.29
CA THR A 72 -2.10 13.00 7.87
C THR A 72 -1.39 11.68 7.57
N LYS A 73 -2.07 10.55 7.73
CA LYS A 73 -1.48 9.23 7.48
C LYS A 73 -1.15 9.05 6.00
N ILE A 74 -2.01 9.51 5.11
CA ILE A 74 -1.76 9.46 3.66
C ILE A 74 -0.55 10.30 3.29
N SER A 75 -0.40 11.50 3.87
CA SER A 75 0.77 12.34 3.64
C SER A 75 2.06 11.66 4.10
N GLN A 76 2.03 11.04 5.27
CA GLN A 76 3.17 10.29 5.79
C GLN A 76 3.52 9.10 4.90
N LEU A 77 2.51 8.35 4.47
CA LEU A 77 2.69 7.20 3.60
C LEU A 77 3.28 7.60 2.25
N ARG A 78 2.79 8.72 1.69
CA ARG A 78 3.34 9.29 0.43
C ARG A 78 4.83 9.56 0.58
N ASN A 79 5.23 10.22 1.66
CA ASN A 79 6.64 10.54 1.90
C ASN A 79 7.50 9.28 2.03
N VAL A 80 7.02 8.30 2.79
CA VAL A 80 7.73 7.04 2.98
C VAL A 80 7.92 6.33 1.65
N MET A 81 6.86 6.22 0.84
CA MET A 81 6.93 5.54 -0.45
C MET A 81 7.82 6.28 -1.45
N SER A 82 7.83 7.61 -1.42
CA SER A 82 8.69 8.42 -2.30
C SER A 82 10.16 8.22 -2.00
N GLU A 83 10.51 7.94 -0.76
CA GLU A 83 11.89 7.75 -0.32
C GLU A 83 12.34 6.30 -0.35
N LEU A 84 11.43 5.36 -0.63
CA LEU A 84 11.74 3.95 -0.63
C LEU A 84 12.64 3.59 -1.79
N THR A 85 13.80 2.98 -1.49
CA THR A 85 14.81 2.63 -2.50
C THR A 85 15.09 1.14 -2.60
N GLU A 86 14.66 0.35 -1.61
CA GLU A 86 14.92 -1.08 -1.63
C GLU A 86 13.84 -1.88 -0.91
N ALA A 87 13.68 -3.12 -1.32
CA ALA A 87 12.78 -4.10 -0.69
C ALA A 87 13.38 -5.49 -0.89
N PHE A 88 13.92 -6.06 0.17
CA PHE A 88 14.34 -7.47 0.27
C PHE A 88 15.00 -8.04 -1.00
N GLY A 89 16.13 -7.46 -1.38
CA GLY A 89 16.92 -7.95 -2.53
C GLY A 89 16.60 -7.27 -3.85
N TYR A 90 15.74 -6.26 -3.83
CA TYR A 90 15.39 -5.48 -5.02
C TYR A 90 15.58 -4.00 -4.75
N ASN A 91 16.03 -3.29 -5.78
CA ASN A 91 15.95 -1.84 -5.79
C ASN A 91 14.57 -1.47 -6.30
N VAL A 92 13.90 -0.55 -5.64
CA VAL A 92 12.55 -0.13 -6.01
C VAL A 92 12.49 1.39 -6.11
N ARG A 93 11.60 1.87 -6.96
CA ARG A 93 11.38 3.30 -7.13
C ARG A 93 9.93 3.56 -7.45
N LEU A 94 9.33 4.46 -6.69
CA LEU A 94 7.96 4.89 -6.94
C LEU A 94 7.88 5.67 -8.23
N GLN A 95 6.95 5.28 -9.10
CA GLN A 95 6.72 5.95 -10.39
C GLN A 95 5.44 6.75 -10.38
N ASP A 96 4.39 6.24 -9.73
CA ASP A 96 3.09 6.87 -9.76
C ASP A 96 2.29 6.49 -8.51
N LEU A 97 1.47 7.43 -8.05
CA LEU A 97 0.53 7.24 -6.95
C LEU A 97 -0.84 7.74 -7.37
N GLN A 98 -1.86 6.92 -7.16
CA GLN A 98 -3.23 7.30 -7.39
C GLN A 98 -4.03 7.09 -6.11
N PHE A 99 -4.80 8.10 -5.73
CA PHE A 99 -5.65 8.07 -4.54
C PHE A 99 -7.10 8.21 -4.96
N THR A 100 -7.94 7.28 -4.52
CA THR A 100 -9.38 7.35 -4.76
C THR A 100 -10.09 7.31 -3.43
N ASN A 101 -10.89 8.32 -3.13
CA ASN A 101 -11.67 8.36 -1.90
C ASN A 101 -13.11 7.97 -2.22
N ILE A 102 -13.56 6.90 -1.61
CA ILE A 102 -14.89 6.34 -1.84
C ILE A 102 -15.70 6.48 -0.54
N PRO A 103 -16.71 7.39 -0.51
CA PRO A 103 -17.61 7.46 0.63
C PRO A 103 -18.43 6.17 0.74
N ASP A 104 -18.55 5.62 1.94
CA ASP A 104 -19.33 4.42 2.18
C ASP A 104 -20.47 4.75 3.16
N ASN A 105 -21.69 4.74 2.64
CA ASN A 105 -22.91 5.04 3.41
C ASN A 105 -23.79 3.81 3.59
N THR A 106 -23.28 2.61 3.34
CA THR A 106 -24.08 1.39 3.36
C THR A 106 -24.37 0.87 4.77
N GLY A 107 -23.60 1.31 5.75
CA GLY A 107 -23.77 0.90 7.14
C GLY A 107 -24.50 1.93 8.00
N VAL A 108 -24.67 1.61 9.28
CA VAL A 108 -25.25 2.50 10.28
C VAL A 108 -24.35 3.71 10.51
N GLN A 109 -23.04 3.51 10.38
CA GLN A 109 -22.02 4.54 10.62
C GLN A 109 -21.42 4.96 9.30
N PRO A 110 -21.34 6.29 9.01
CA PRO A 110 -20.70 6.75 7.79
C PRO A 110 -19.21 6.43 7.80
N LEU A 111 -18.76 5.75 6.75
CA LEU A 111 -17.36 5.34 6.59
C LEU A 111 -16.75 5.99 5.35
N GLN A 112 -15.44 5.99 5.29
CA GLN A 112 -14.69 6.34 4.09
C GLN A 112 -13.68 5.25 3.79
N HIS A 113 -13.44 5.05 2.50
CA HIS A 113 -12.51 4.06 1.99
C HIS A 113 -11.59 4.76 1.00
N VAL A 114 -10.31 4.82 1.33
CA VAL A 114 -9.31 5.39 0.43
C VAL A 114 -8.54 4.24 -0.21
N VAL A 115 -8.52 4.22 -1.53
CA VAL A 115 -7.76 3.25 -2.31
C VAL A 115 -6.50 3.94 -2.81
N VAL A 116 -5.35 3.43 -2.40
CA VAL A 116 -4.04 3.95 -2.80
C VAL A 116 -3.41 2.94 -3.75
N GLU A 117 -3.21 3.34 -4.99
CA GLU A 117 -2.53 2.50 -5.97
C GLU A 117 -1.13 3.01 -6.19
N CYS A 118 -0.13 2.14 -5.93
CA CYS A 118 1.27 2.50 -5.96
C CYS A 118 1.96 1.75 -7.10
N LEU A 119 2.47 2.48 -8.08
CA LEU A 119 3.24 1.89 -9.16
C LEU A 119 4.74 2.09 -8.87
N PHE A 120 5.45 0.98 -8.73
CA PHE A 120 6.90 0.95 -8.53
C PHE A 120 7.56 0.26 -9.70
N THR A 121 8.76 0.71 -10.05
CA THR A 121 9.67 -0.09 -10.86
C THR A 121 10.65 -0.80 -9.94
N TYR A 122 11.15 -1.93 -10.37
CA TYR A 122 12.14 -2.68 -9.60
C TYR A 122 13.28 -3.16 -10.50
N THR A 123 14.44 -3.33 -9.87
CA THR A 123 15.57 -4.06 -10.44
C THR A 123 16.12 -5.00 -9.38
N LYS A 124 16.49 -6.20 -9.78
CA LYS A 124 17.06 -7.18 -8.87
C LYS A 124 18.48 -6.73 -8.51
N LYS A 125 18.81 -6.75 -7.21
CA LYS A 125 20.14 -6.40 -6.77
C LYS A 125 21.15 -7.44 -7.23
N GLU A 126 22.32 -6.97 -7.65
CA GLU A 126 23.45 -7.82 -7.91
C GLU A 126 24.05 -8.30 -6.59
N ARG A 127 24.67 -9.45 -6.65
CA ARG A 127 25.39 -10.00 -5.51
C ARG A 127 26.73 -9.34 -5.31
#